data_cc1bc957716bc6dec83d8591079a4c4c
#
_entry.id   cc1bc957716bc6dec83d8591079a4c4c
#
_cell.length_a   1.000
_cell.length_b   1.000
_cell.length_c   1.000
_cell.angle_alpha   90.00
_cell.angle_beta   90.00
_cell.angle_gamma   90.00
#
_symmetry.space_group_name_H-M   'P 1'
#
loop_
_entity.id
_entity.type
_entity.pdbx_description
1 polymer ?
#
loop_
_entity_poly.entity_id
_entity_poly.type
_entity_poly.pdbx_seq_one_letter_code
_entity_poly.pdbx_strand_id
1 'polypeptide(L)'
;MTDSRDEPLVLGIETSCDETGVGIVRGTTLLADAVASSVDEHARFGGVVPEVASRAHLEAMVPTIDRALKEAGVSARDLDGIAVTAGPGLAGALLVGVSAAKAYAYALGKPLYGVNHLASHICVDQLEHGPLPEPTMALLVSGGHSSLLLSSDITSDVRPMGATIDDAAGEAFDKIARVLNLGFPGGPVIDRYAKEGDPAAIAFPRGLTGPRDPAYDFSFSGLKTAVARWIEARRAAGEEVPVRDVAASFQEAVVDVLTRKAVRACKDEGVDHLMIGGGVAANSRLRALAQERCEAAGIRLRVPRPKLCTDNGAMVAALGAEMVARNRAASSWDLSADSSLPVTDPHVPGHDHDHVHEVSKENLYS
;
A
#
# COMPACT_ATOMS: atom_id res chain seq x y z
N MET A 1 12.17 -3.39 29.74
CA MET A 1 12.62 -2.47 28.68
C MET A 1 13.83 -3.16 28.05
N THR A 2 13.63 -3.81 26.91
CA THR A 2 14.75 -4.30 26.09
C THR A 2 15.57 -3.09 25.65
N ASP A 3 16.89 -3.19 25.67
CA ASP A 3 17.76 -2.13 25.15
C ASP A 3 17.41 -1.96 23.66
N SER A 4 17.07 -0.74 23.22
CA SER A 4 16.69 -0.45 21.81
C SER A 4 17.79 -0.81 20.79
N ARG A 5 18.96 -1.22 21.25
CA ARG A 5 20.06 -1.71 20.43
C ARG A 5 19.93 -3.17 20.01
N ASP A 6 19.06 -3.93 20.68
CA ASP A 6 18.82 -5.34 20.37
C ASP A 6 17.70 -5.53 19.33
N GLU A 7 17.01 -4.45 18.93
CA GLU A 7 15.96 -4.49 17.91
C GLU A 7 16.59 -4.49 16.50
N PRO A 8 16.04 -5.31 15.56
CA PRO A 8 16.61 -5.44 14.22
C PRO A 8 16.60 -4.12 13.45
N LEU A 9 17.74 -3.78 12.83
CA LEU A 9 17.92 -2.64 11.94
C LEU A 9 17.79 -3.10 10.48
N VAL A 10 16.71 -2.72 9.81
CA VAL A 10 16.39 -3.20 8.47
C VAL A 10 16.24 -2.05 7.49
N LEU A 11 16.80 -2.24 6.29
CA LEU A 11 16.58 -1.40 5.13
C LEU A 11 15.52 -2.05 4.24
N GLY A 12 14.49 -1.29 3.85
CA GLY A 12 13.43 -1.71 2.95
C GLY A 12 13.48 -0.95 1.64
N ILE A 13 13.25 -1.67 0.53
CA ILE A 13 13.22 -1.12 -0.84
C ILE A 13 11.84 -1.36 -1.44
N GLU A 14 11.17 -0.27 -1.88
CA GLU A 14 9.90 -0.28 -2.57
C GLU A 14 10.04 0.27 -3.99
N THR A 15 9.63 -0.51 -4.99
CA THR A 15 9.63 -0.11 -6.41
C THR A 15 8.47 -0.71 -7.19
N SER A 16 7.34 -1.02 -6.55
CA SER A 16 6.25 -1.74 -7.23
C SER A 16 5.52 -0.94 -8.29
N CYS A 17 5.58 0.40 -8.27
CA CYS A 17 4.86 1.28 -9.19
C CYS A 17 5.74 2.42 -9.71
N ASP A 18 5.57 3.65 -9.25
CA ASP A 18 6.23 4.87 -9.74
C ASP A 18 7.07 5.59 -8.68
N GLU A 19 7.05 5.14 -7.43
CA GLU A 19 7.91 5.61 -6.36
C GLU A 19 9.11 4.68 -6.15
N THR A 20 10.32 5.26 -6.05
CA THR A 20 11.51 4.59 -5.51
C THR A 20 11.59 4.92 -4.03
N GLY A 21 11.14 4.02 -3.19
CA GLY A 21 11.15 4.19 -1.73
C GLY A 21 12.29 3.40 -1.08
N VAL A 22 13.03 4.06 -0.16
CA VAL A 22 14.00 3.40 0.71
C VAL A 22 13.75 3.83 2.14
N GLY A 23 13.39 2.88 2.99
CA GLY A 23 13.16 3.10 4.42
C GLY A 23 14.19 2.40 5.28
N ILE A 24 14.45 2.94 6.46
CA ILE A 24 15.28 2.30 7.48
C ILE A 24 14.53 2.35 8.80
N VAL A 25 14.34 1.18 9.40
CA VAL A 25 13.67 1.05 10.69
C VAL A 25 14.53 0.26 11.67
N ARG A 26 14.37 0.56 12.96
CA ARG A 26 14.88 -0.25 14.06
C ARG A 26 13.70 -0.77 14.87
N GLY A 27 13.41 -2.06 14.77
CA GLY A 27 12.18 -2.63 15.32
C GLY A 27 10.94 -1.90 14.80
N THR A 28 10.22 -1.20 15.67
CA THR A 28 9.08 -0.34 15.32
C THR A 28 9.43 1.16 15.20
N THR A 29 10.70 1.52 15.28
CA THR A 29 11.15 2.92 15.21
C THR A 29 11.58 3.28 13.79
N LEU A 30 10.90 4.26 13.19
CA LEU A 30 11.28 4.81 11.88
C LEU A 30 12.49 5.71 12.02
N LEU A 31 13.59 5.38 11.32
CA LEU A 31 14.82 6.18 11.29
C LEU A 31 14.94 7.04 10.02
N ALA A 32 14.52 6.50 8.87
CA ALA A 32 14.51 7.23 7.61
C ALA A 32 13.44 6.68 6.66
N ASP A 33 12.89 7.57 5.82
CA ASP A 33 11.96 7.23 4.74
C ASP A 33 12.20 8.19 3.57
N ALA A 34 13.08 7.76 2.67
CA ALA A 34 13.48 8.49 1.49
C ALA A 34 12.69 8.00 0.27
N VAL A 35 11.98 8.90 -0.38
CA VAL A 35 11.17 8.60 -1.58
C VAL A 35 11.62 9.50 -2.72
N ALA A 36 11.83 8.92 -3.90
CA ALA A 36 11.96 9.61 -5.17
C ALA A 36 10.80 9.20 -6.07
N SER A 37 9.97 10.16 -6.49
CA SER A 37 8.78 9.92 -7.30
C SER A 37 9.04 10.28 -8.75
N SER A 38 8.54 9.46 -9.67
CA SER A 38 8.53 9.71 -11.12
C SER A 38 7.16 10.17 -11.64
N VAL A 39 6.23 10.57 -10.76
CA VAL A 39 4.87 11.01 -11.10
C VAL A 39 4.86 12.11 -12.16
N ASP A 40 5.77 13.09 -12.08
CA ASP A 40 5.85 14.19 -13.05
C ASP A 40 6.21 13.70 -14.47
N GLU A 41 7.02 12.64 -14.56
CA GLU A 41 7.38 12.01 -15.83
C GLU A 41 6.20 11.29 -16.48
N HIS A 42 5.30 10.76 -15.64
CA HIS A 42 4.09 10.05 -16.07
C HIS A 42 2.92 10.99 -16.41
N ALA A 43 2.90 12.20 -15.86
CA ALA A 43 1.80 13.16 -16.01
C ALA A 43 1.43 13.43 -17.49
N ARG A 44 2.44 13.50 -18.37
CA ARG A 44 2.26 13.70 -19.82
C ARG A 44 1.56 12.53 -20.54
N PHE A 45 1.58 11.34 -19.94
CA PHE A 45 0.94 10.14 -20.50
C PHE A 45 -0.44 9.88 -19.91
N GLY A 46 -0.82 10.59 -18.85
CA GLY A 46 -2.11 10.42 -18.17
C GLY A 46 -2.22 9.16 -17.30
N GLY A 47 -1.09 8.55 -16.96
CA GLY A 47 -1.00 7.35 -16.11
C GLY A 47 0.41 6.76 -16.12
N VAL A 48 0.67 5.78 -15.24
CA VAL A 48 1.98 5.17 -15.11
C VAL A 48 2.34 4.33 -16.34
N VAL A 49 3.52 4.60 -16.92
CA VAL A 49 4.10 3.85 -18.03
C VAL A 49 5.20 2.94 -17.49
N PRO A 50 5.05 1.59 -17.55
CA PRO A 50 5.96 0.65 -16.89
C PRO A 50 7.43 0.80 -17.27
N GLU A 51 7.73 1.08 -18.54
CA GLU A 51 9.11 1.27 -19.01
C GLU A 51 9.74 2.56 -18.46
N VAL A 52 8.95 3.64 -18.36
CA VAL A 52 9.40 4.92 -17.78
C VAL A 52 9.68 4.72 -16.30
N ALA A 53 8.78 4.07 -15.56
CA ALA A 53 8.96 3.75 -14.15
C ALA A 53 10.24 2.95 -13.92
N SER A 54 10.47 1.87 -14.68
CA SER A 54 11.66 1.02 -14.53
C SER A 54 12.96 1.79 -14.74
N ARG A 55 13.01 2.72 -15.71
CA ARG A 55 14.18 3.57 -15.95
C ARG A 55 14.41 4.57 -14.82
N ALA A 56 13.32 5.20 -14.35
CA ALA A 56 13.40 6.13 -13.21
C ALA A 56 13.93 5.45 -11.95
N HIS A 57 13.49 4.21 -11.66
CA HIS A 57 14.01 3.44 -10.55
C HIS A 57 15.51 3.16 -10.65
N LEU A 58 16.03 2.86 -11.83
CA LEU A 58 17.47 2.63 -12.04
C LEU A 58 18.28 3.88 -11.68
N GLU A 59 17.82 5.06 -12.08
CA GLU A 59 18.50 6.32 -11.81
C GLU A 59 18.38 6.75 -10.35
N ALA A 60 17.21 6.52 -9.73
CA ALA A 60 16.92 6.97 -8.37
C ALA A 60 17.44 6.03 -7.28
N MET A 61 17.67 4.75 -7.55
CA MET A 61 17.94 3.71 -6.55
C MET A 61 19.13 4.07 -5.65
N VAL A 62 20.30 4.22 -6.22
CA VAL A 62 21.54 4.47 -5.44
C VAL A 62 21.47 5.81 -4.67
N PRO A 63 21.06 6.94 -5.28
CA PRO A 63 20.90 8.20 -4.55
C PRO A 63 19.90 8.11 -3.39
N THR A 64 18.80 7.34 -3.55
CA THR A 64 17.78 7.20 -2.52
C THR A 64 18.27 6.34 -1.35
N ILE A 65 19.01 5.25 -1.63
CA ILE A 65 19.66 4.45 -0.58
C ILE A 65 20.69 5.29 0.21
N ASP A 66 21.55 6.04 -0.47
CA ASP A 66 22.54 6.89 0.16
C ASP A 66 21.88 7.96 1.05
N ARG A 67 20.80 8.58 0.58
CA ARG A 67 20.01 9.53 1.35
C ARG A 67 19.41 8.90 2.60
N ALA A 68 18.77 7.72 2.47
CA ALA A 68 18.16 7.03 3.61
C ALA A 68 19.19 6.67 4.69
N LEU A 69 20.36 6.14 4.31
CA LEU A 69 21.44 5.83 5.25
C LEU A 69 21.95 7.06 5.97
N LYS A 70 22.13 8.18 5.26
CA LYS A 70 22.55 9.47 5.85
C LYS A 70 21.50 10.03 6.81
N GLU A 71 20.23 10.03 6.42
CA GLU A 71 19.13 10.50 7.27
C GLU A 71 18.98 9.66 8.53
N ALA A 72 19.15 8.34 8.43
CA ALA A 72 19.12 7.42 9.57
C ALA A 72 20.37 7.53 10.46
N GLY A 73 21.47 8.11 9.96
CA GLY A 73 22.75 8.17 10.67
C GLY A 73 23.41 6.81 10.91
N VAL A 74 23.19 5.85 10.01
CA VAL A 74 23.73 4.47 10.10
C VAL A 74 24.56 4.09 8.88
N SER A 75 25.46 3.16 9.05
CA SER A 75 26.21 2.55 7.95
C SER A 75 25.42 1.34 7.39
N ALA A 76 25.56 1.07 6.10
CA ALA A 76 24.99 -0.13 5.50
C ALA A 76 25.51 -1.44 6.16
N ARG A 77 26.68 -1.42 6.76
CA ARG A 77 27.25 -2.58 7.50
C ARG A 77 26.53 -2.84 8.82
N ASP A 78 25.89 -1.82 9.40
CA ASP A 78 25.15 -1.95 10.67
C ASP A 78 23.79 -2.62 10.51
N LEU A 79 23.29 -2.76 9.26
CA LEU A 79 22.02 -3.40 8.97
C LEU A 79 22.03 -4.89 9.39
N ASP A 80 20.90 -5.37 9.90
CA ASP A 80 20.66 -6.77 10.23
C ASP A 80 19.97 -7.52 9.09
N GLY A 81 19.31 -6.82 8.18
CA GLY A 81 18.65 -7.40 7.01
C GLY A 81 18.27 -6.36 5.97
N ILE A 82 18.01 -6.85 4.76
CA ILE A 82 17.51 -6.06 3.64
C ILE A 82 16.19 -6.67 3.18
N ALA A 83 15.13 -5.87 3.16
CA ALA A 83 13.83 -6.26 2.66
C ALA A 83 13.53 -5.56 1.33
N VAL A 84 12.77 -6.21 0.47
CA VAL A 84 12.37 -5.65 -0.83
C VAL A 84 10.99 -6.15 -1.21
N THR A 85 10.18 -5.29 -1.80
CA THR A 85 8.92 -5.70 -2.41
C THR A 85 9.19 -6.66 -3.58
N ALA A 86 8.77 -7.91 -3.41
CA ALA A 86 8.85 -8.95 -4.44
C ALA A 86 7.62 -8.94 -5.36
N GLY A 87 6.52 -8.37 -4.89
CA GLY A 87 5.23 -8.24 -5.58
C GLY A 87 4.06 -7.99 -4.61
N PRO A 88 2.85 -7.81 -5.14
CA PRO A 88 2.54 -7.54 -6.55
C PRO A 88 2.99 -6.15 -7.00
N GLY A 89 3.03 -5.93 -8.34
CA GLY A 89 3.40 -4.65 -8.93
C GLY A 89 3.81 -4.74 -10.39
N LEU A 90 4.37 -3.67 -10.93
CA LEU A 90 4.89 -3.63 -12.31
C LEU A 90 6.17 -4.46 -12.41
N ALA A 91 6.16 -5.52 -13.22
CA ALA A 91 7.24 -6.51 -13.30
C ALA A 91 8.63 -5.86 -13.51
N GLY A 92 8.76 -4.92 -14.45
CA GLY A 92 10.03 -4.24 -14.72
C GLY A 92 10.51 -3.37 -13.56
N ALA A 93 9.59 -2.71 -12.87
CA ALA A 93 9.88 -1.87 -11.71
C ALA A 93 10.31 -2.74 -10.51
N LEU A 94 9.58 -3.80 -10.20
CA LEU A 94 9.93 -4.78 -9.17
C LEU A 94 11.32 -5.40 -9.40
N LEU A 95 11.65 -5.75 -10.65
CA LEU A 95 12.94 -6.33 -11.00
C LEU A 95 14.12 -5.41 -10.64
N VAL A 96 13.97 -4.10 -10.78
CA VAL A 96 15.01 -3.13 -10.37
C VAL A 96 15.23 -3.19 -8.87
N GLY A 97 14.17 -3.13 -8.06
CA GLY A 97 14.25 -3.21 -6.60
C GLY A 97 14.86 -4.53 -6.12
N VAL A 98 14.34 -5.67 -6.62
CA VAL A 98 14.84 -7.00 -6.27
C VAL A 98 16.31 -7.17 -6.63
N SER A 99 16.74 -6.68 -7.81
CA SER A 99 18.15 -6.76 -8.23
C SER A 99 19.07 -5.92 -7.34
N ALA A 100 18.64 -4.69 -6.99
CA ALA A 100 19.37 -3.84 -6.08
C ALA A 100 19.47 -4.47 -4.68
N ALA A 101 18.36 -4.96 -4.12
CA ALA A 101 18.35 -5.61 -2.81
C ALA A 101 19.27 -6.82 -2.75
N LYS A 102 19.26 -7.68 -3.77
CA LYS A 102 20.19 -8.81 -3.91
C LYS A 102 21.65 -8.38 -3.91
N ALA A 103 21.98 -7.36 -4.71
CA ALA A 103 23.34 -6.85 -4.82
C ALA A 103 23.86 -6.33 -3.48
N TYR A 104 23.06 -5.53 -2.77
CA TYR A 104 23.41 -5.01 -1.45
C TYR A 104 23.50 -6.13 -0.40
N ALA A 105 22.50 -7.01 -0.32
CA ALA A 105 22.49 -8.14 0.62
C ALA A 105 23.71 -9.04 0.43
N TYR A 106 24.04 -9.38 -0.81
CA TYR A 106 25.22 -10.19 -1.14
C TYR A 106 26.53 -9.50 -0.77
N ALA A 107 26.69 -8.23 -1.17
CA ALA A 107 27.92 -7.47 -0.92
C ALA A 107 28.16 -7.22 0.59
N LEU A 108 27.10 -7.11 1.38
CA LEU A 108 27.17 -6.85 2.81
C LEU A 108 27.14 -8.15 3.65
N GLY A 109 26.88 -9.30 3.04
CA GLY A 109 26.70 -10.59 3.76
C GLY A 109 25.47 -10.56 4.69
N LYS A 110 24.38 -9.90 4.30
CA LYS A 110 23.16 -9.75 5.09
C LYS A 110 22.02 -10.59 4.52
N PRO A 111 21.09 -11.06 5.38
CA PRO A 111 19.90 -11.78 4.90
C PRO A 111 19.01 -10.88 4.04
N LEU A 112 18.40 -11.48 3.02
CA LEU A 112 17.45 -10.85 2.11
C LEU A 112 16.04 -11.34 2.42
N TYR A 113 15.07 -10.43 2.41
CA TYR A 113 13.66 -10.75 2.60
C TYR A 113 12.82 -10.18 1.46
N GLY A 114 12.31 -11.05 0.58
CA GLY A 114 11.29 -10.69 -0.39
C GLY A 114 9.94 -10.62 0.30
N VAL A 115 9.29 -9.46 0.27
CA VAL A 115 8.02 -9.27 0.98
C VAL A 115 6.90 -8.83 0.04
N ASN A 116 5.68 -9.05 0.48
CA ASN A 116 4.48 -8.67 -0.25
C ASN A 116 4.15 -7.19 -0.02
N HIS A 117 3.88 -6.47 -1.10
CA HIS A 117 3.52 -5.05 -1.11
C HIS A 117 2.29 -4.73 -0.23
N LEU A 118 1.21 -5.52 -0.34
CA LEU A 118 -0.01 -5.28 0.43
C LEU A 118 0.18 -5.59 1.92
N ALA A 119 0.91 -6.65 2.25
CA ALA A 119 1.26 -6.95 3.64
C ALA A 119 2.15 -5.85 4.25
N SER A 120 3.05 -5.24 3.46
CA SER A 120 3.86 -4.11 3.89
C SER A 120 2.99 -2.89 4.24
N HIS A 121 1.94 -2.60 3.46
CA HIS A 121 0.98 -1.54 3.78
C HIS A 121 0.21 -1.78 5.10
N ILE A 122 0.01 -3.02 5.51
CA ILE A 122 -0.57 -3.32 6.83
C ILE A 122 0.49 -3.09 7.91
N CYS A 123 1.69 -3.59 7.69
CA CYS A 123 2.75 -3.59 8.69
C CYS A 123 3.26 -2.19 9.05
N VAL A 124 3.17 -1.22 8.13
CA VAL A 124 3.65 0.17 8.36
C VAL A 124 2.97 0.85 9.54
N ASP A 125 1.75 0.44 9.89
CA ASP A 125 0.97 0.99 11.01
C ASP A 125 1.74 0.92 12.34
N GLN A 126 2.54 -0.12 12.55
CA GLN A 126 3.31 -0.30 13.78
C GLN A 126 4.35 0.81 14.03
N LEU A 127 4.79 1.51 13.00
CA LEU A 127 5.76 2.61 13.13
C LEU A 127 5.17 3.85 13.84
N GLU A 128 3.84 3.93 13.96
CA GLU A 128 3.14 5.04 14.63
C GLU A 128 2.34 4.61 15.85
N HIS A 129 1.77 3.41 15.79
CA HIS A 129 0.83 2.94 16.81
C HIS A 129 1.40 1.81 17.68
N GLY A 130 2.68 1.44 17.48
CA GLY A 130 3.31 0.31 18.13
C GLY A 130 2.87 -1.03 17.53
N PRO A 131 3.27 -2.17 18.12
CA PRO A 131 3.06 -3.50 17.53
C PRO A 131 1.67 -3.68 16.95
N LEU A 132 1.61 -4.32 15.78
CA LEU A 132 0.34 -4.61 15.12
C LEU A 132 -0.44 -5.62 15.96
N PRO A 133 -1.69 -5.32 16.36
CA PRO A 133 -2.53 -6.31 16.99
C PRO A 133 -2.82 -7.47 16.03
N GLU A 134 -2.82 -8.68 16.56
CA GLU A 134 -3.14 -9.89 15.80
C GLU A 134 -4.28 -10.62 16.51
N PRO A 135 -5.44 -10.83 15.86
CA PRO A 135 -5.75 -10.47 14.46
C PRO A 135 -6.07 -8.98 14.27
N THR A 136 -5.79 -8.47 13.05
CA THR A 136 -6.18 -7.13 12.59
C THR A 136 -6.91 -7.23 11.24
N MET A 137 -8.04 -6.54 11.10
CA MET A 137 -8.67 -6.29 9.81
C MET A 137 -8.00 -5.07 9.16
N ALA A 138 -7.66 -5.17 7.87
CA ALA A 138 -7.09 -4.07 7.11
C ALA A 138 -7.96 -3.71 5.90
N LEU A 139 -8.27 -2.43 5.76
CA LEU A 139 -8.88 -1.85 4.57
C LEU A 139 -7.78 -1.11 3.81
N LEU A 140 -7.29 -1.68 2.72
CA LEU A 140 -6.29 -1.06 1.85
C LEU A 140 -6.99 -0.41 0.67
N VAL A 141 -6.86 0.91 0.53
CA VAL A 141 -7.56 1.69 -0.50
C VAL A 141 -6.59 2.65 -1.17
N SER A 142 -6.28 2.39 -2.44
CA SER A 142 -5.35 3.17 -3.25
C SER A 142 -5.89 3.44 -4.66
N GLY A 143 -5.05 3.97 -5.54
CA GLY A 143 -5.35 4.10 -6.98
C GLY A 143 -5.54 2.75 -7.67
N GLY A 144 -4.79 1.72 -7.26
CA GLY A 144 -4.83 0.39 -7.88
C GLY A 144 -5.57 -0.67 -7.05
N HIS A 145 -5.76 -0.47 -5.76
CA HIS A 145 -6.30 -1.49 -4.85
C HIS A 145 -7.47 -0.96 -4.03
N SER A 146 -8.45 -1.81 -3.81
CA SER A 146 -9.50 -1.63 -2.80
C SER A 146 -9.81 -3.01 -2.24
N SER A 147 -9.20 -3.34 -1.10
CA SER A 147 -9.20 -4.69 -0.55
C SER A 147 -9.44 -4.70 0.96
N LEU A 148 -10.17 -5.69 1.43
CA LEU A 148 -10.27 -6.07 2.83
C LEU A 148 -9.41 -7.31 3.06
N LEU A 149 -8.53 -7.23 4.03
CA LEU A 149 -7.57 -8.28 4.37
C LEU A 149 -7.67 -8.56 5.88
N LEU A 150 -7.55 -9.81 6.26
CA LEU A 150 -7.43 -10.23 7.66
C LEU A 150 -6.01 -10.74 7.90
N SER A 151 -5.29 -10.11 8.81
CA SER A 151 -3.96 -10.54 9.25
C SER A 151 -4.05 -11.19 10.61
N SER A 152 -3.82 -12.49 10.67
CA SER A 152 -3.67 -13.24 11.93
C SER A 152 -2.20 -13.33 12.37
N ASP A 153 -1.28 -13.36 11.42
CA ASP A 153 0.16 -13.19 11.56
C ASP A 153 0.67 -12.46 10.32
N ILE A 154 1.16 -11.25 10.48
CA ILE A 154 1.57 -10.39 9.36
C ILE A 154 2.73 -11.00 8.54
N THR A 155 3.47 -11.93 9.09
CA THR A 155 4.61 -12.57 8.43
C THR A 155 4.26 -13.90 7.73
N SER A 156 3.07 -14.48 7.98
CA SER A 156 2.74 -15.82 7.47
C SER A 156 1.25 -16.09 7.23
N ASP A 157 0.34 -15.30 7.79
CA ASP A 157 -1.12 -15.54 7.66
C ASP A 157 -1.88 -14.24 7.41
N VAL A 158 -1.98 -13.89 6.14
CA VAL A 158 -2.80 -12.77 5.64
C VAL A 158 -3.81 -13.33 4.65
N ARG A 159 -5.11 -13.18 4.96
CA ARG A 159 -6.21 -13.67 4.12
C ARG A 159 -6.94 -12.54 3.40
N PRO A 160 -7.20 -12.65 2.09
CA PRO A 160 -8.13 -11.76 1.39
C PRO A 160 -9.56 -12.07 1.85
N MET A 161 -10.28 -11.04 2.31
CA MET A 161 -11.69 -11.12 2.68
C MET A 161 -12.59 -10.67 1.54
N GLY A 162 -12.19 -9.63 0.82
CA GLY A 162 -12.87 -9.09 -0.34
C GLY A 162 -12.04 -8.03 -1.04
N ALA A 163 -12.35 -7.79 -2.31
CA ALA A 163 -11.66 -6.80 -3.13
C ALA A 163 -12.61 -6.13 -4.11
N THR A 164 -12.15 -5.07 -4.78
CA THR A 164 -12.91 -4.52 -5.89
C THR A 164 -12.93 -5.50 -7.06
N ILE A 165 -14.12 -5.64 -7.68
CA ILE A 165 -14.32 -6.48 -8.88
C ILE A 165 -14.16 -5.69 -10.18
N ASP A 166 -13.97 -4.37 -10.07
CA ASP A 166 -13.84 -3.46 -11.21
C ASP A 166 -12.86 -2.30 -10.86
N ASP A 167 -13.24 -1.04 -11.04
CA ASP A 167 -12.39 0.11 -10.70
C ASP A 167 -12.03 0.09 -9.21
N ALA A 168 -10.78 0.44 -8.86
CA ALA A 168 -10.42 0.77 -7.49
C ALA A 168 -11.05 2.12 -7.06
N ALA A 169 -11.20 2.33 -5.76
CA ALA A 169 -11.81 3.56 -5.25
C ALA A 169 -11.01 4.81 -5.68
N GLY A 170 -9.68 4.79 -5.58
CA GLY A 170 -8.84 5.91 -5.99
C GLY A 170 -8.95 6.18 -7.50
N GLU A 171 -8.99 5.15 -8.32
CA GLU A 171 -9.24 5.27 -9.76
C GLU A 171 -10.61 5.91 -10.05
N ALA A 172 -11.64 5.57 -9.27
CA ALA A 172 -12.95 6.20 -9.40
C ALA A 172 -12.89 7.69 -9.05
N PHE A 173 -12.14 8.08 -7.98
CA PHE A 173 -11.90 9.49 -7.66
C PHE A 173 -11.21 10.24 -8.81
N ASP A 174 -10.17 9.67 -9.41
CA ASP A 174 -9.45 10.30 -10.52
C ASP A 174 -10.33 10.47 -11.76
N LYS A 175 -11.13 9.45 -12.09
CA LYS A 175 -12.05 9.50 -13.22
C LYS A 175 -13.14 10.56 -13.03
N ILE A 176 -13.73 10.68 -11.84
CA ILE A 176 -14.75 11.69 -11.55
C ILE A 176 -14.16 13.09 -11.49
N ALA A 177 -12.98 13.27 -10.92
CA ALA A 177 -12.29 14.56 -10.96
C ALA A 177 -12.05 15.03 -12.40
N ARG A 178 -11.67 14.11 -13.31
CA ARG A 178 -11.53 14.40 -14.74
C ARG A 178 -12.85 14.81 -15.38
N VAL A 179 -13.96 14.11 -15.10
CA VAL A 179 -15.30 14.47 -15.62
C VAL A 179 -15.76 15.85 -15.15
N LEU A 180 -15.37 16.22 -13.91
CA LEU A 180 -15.65 17.52 -13.33
C LEU A 180 -14.63 18.62 -13.73
N ASN A 181 -13.59 18.29 -14.52
CA ASN A 181 -12.48 19.18 -14.90
C ASN A 181 -11.71 19.77 -13.68
N LEU A 182 -11.51 18.97 -12.64
CA LEU A 182 -10.86 19.41 -11.40
C LEU A 182 -9.35 19.15 -11.35
N GLY A 183 -8.79 18.41 -12.33
CA GLY A 183 -7.37 18.07 -12.40
C GLY A 183 -7.01 16.74 -11.74
N PHE A 184 -5.71 16.51 -11.56
CA PHE A 184 -5.10 15.28 -11.01
C PHE A 184 -4.07 15.65 -9.93
N PRO A 185 -3.90 14.85 -8.87
CA PRO A 185 -4.66 13.65 -8.51
C PRO A 185 -6.08 13.96 -8.03
N GLY A 186 -7.04 13.11 -8.39
CA GLY A 186 -8.46 13.34 -8.17
C GLY A 186 -8.91 13.27 -6.71
N GLY A 187 -8.35 12.32 -5.95
CA GLY A 187 -8.71 12.12 -4.54
C GLY A 187 -8.63 13.38 -3.69
N PRO A 188 -7.46 14.04 -3.58
CA PRO A 188 -7.30 15.27 -2.80
C PRO A 188 -8.17 16.44 -3.30
N VAL A 189 -8.37 16.53 -4.62
CA VAL A 189 -9.18 17.60 -5.20
C VAL A 189 -10.66 17.41 -4.89
N ILE A 190 -11.19 16.19 -5.07
CA ILE A 190 -12.58 15.86 -4.70
C ILE A 190 -12.80 16.11 -3.21
N ASP A 191 -11.88 15.64 -2.33
CA ASP A 191 -12.00 15.83 -0.88
C ASP A 191 -12.10 17.34 -0.50
N ARG A 192 -11.31 18.19 -1.18
CA ARG A 192 -11.36 19.63 -0.97
C ARG A 192 -12.71 20.24 -1.37
N TYR A 193 -13.24 19.91 -2.55
CA TYR A 193 -14.52 20.43 -3.03
C TYR A 193 -15.68 19.88 -2.21
N ALA A 194 -15.63 18.62 -1.80
CA ALA A 194 -16.64 17.96 -1.00
C ALA A 194 -16.88 18.62 0.37
N LYS A 195 -15.84 19.23 0.96
CA LYS A 195 -15.97 19.95 2.25
C LYS A 195 -16.94 21.12 2.22
N GLU A 196 -17.21 21.69 1.03
CA GLU A 196 -18.08 22.83 0.83
C GLU A 196 -19.41 22.42 0.17
N GLY A 197 -19.65 21.13 -0.07
CA GLY A 197 -20.85 20.58 -0.70
C GLY A 197 -21.74 19.80 0.30
N ASP A 198 -22.97 19.55 -0.11
CA ASP A 198 -23.90 18.71 0.65
C ASP A 198 -23.77 17.23 0.21
N PRO A 199 -23.34 16.31 1.09
CA PRO A 199 -23.24 14.89 0.77
C PRO A 199 -24.58 14.19 0.52
N ALA A 200 -25.71 14.82 0.89
CA ALA A 200 -27.06 14.33 0.69
C ALA A 200 -27.76 14.93 -0.54
N ALA A 201 -27.15 15.89 -1.23
CA ALA A 201 -27.78 16.60 -2.36
C ALA A 201 -28.14 15.67 -3.52
N ILE A 202 -27.36 14.61 -3.76
CA ILE A 202 -27.58 13.68 -4.86
C ILE A 202 -27.50 12.25 -4.35
N ALA A 203 -28.56 11.48 -4.51
CA ALA A 203 -28.61 10.07 -4.09
C ALA A 203 -27.90 9.14 -5.11
N PHE A 204 -26.57 9.17 -5.14
CA PHE A 204 -25.80 8.25 -5.97
C PHE A 204 -25.87 6.81 -5.45
N PRO A 205 -25.81 5.78 -6.36
CA PRO A 205 -25.90 4.38 -5.97
C PRO A 205 -24.69 3.93 -5.14
N ARG A 206 -24.91 2.90 -4.30
CA ARG A 206 -23.89 2.18 -3.54
C ARG A 206 -23.72 0.79 -4.17
N GLY A 207 -22.54 0.52 -4.72
CA GLY A 207 -22.27 -0.75 -5.37
C GLY A 207 -22.24 -1.94 -4.40
N LEU A 208 -22.77 -3.10 -4.83
CA LEU A 208 -22.74 -4.37 -4.11
C LEU A 208 -23.24 -4.27 -2.66
N THR A 209 -24.38 -3.61 -2.43
CA THR A 209 -24.99 -3.46 -1.10
C THR A 209 -26.32 -4.21 -0.92
N GLY A 210 -26.72 -4.96 -1.92
CA GLY A 210 -27.94 -5.79 -1.88
C GLY A 210 -27.76 -7.05 -1.02
N PRO A 211 -28.87 -7.69 -0.61
CA PRO A 211 -28.83 -8.85 0.30
C PRO A 211 -28.23 -10.12 -0.32
N ARG A 212 -28.09 -10.18 -1.65
CA ARG A 212 -27.48 -11.29 -2.38
C ARG A 212 -26.08 -10.97 -2.91
N ASP A 213 -25.63 -9.74 -2.73
CA ASP A 213 -24.31 -9.32 -3.20
C ASP A 213 -23.20 -9.88 -2.31
N PRO A 214 -21.98 -10.04 -2.83
CA PRO A 214 -20.82 -10.41 -2.03
C PRO A 214 -20.64 -9.48 -0.83
N ALA A 215 -20.46 -10.09 0.35
CA ALA A 215 -20.48 -9.35 1.62
C ALA A 215 -19.40 -8.28 1.71
N TYR A 216 -18.23 -8.56 1.14
CA TYR A 216 -17.01 -7.78 1.35
C TYR A 216 -16.39 -7.23 0.06
N ASP A 217 -16.82 -7.69 -1.13
CA ASP A 217 -16.32 -7.16 -2.39
C ASP A 217 -16.85 -5.76 -2.67
N PHE A 218 -16.09 -4.99 -3.44
CA PHE A 218 -16.43 -3.62 -3.83
C PHE A 218 -16.68 -3.53 -5.33
N SER A 219 -17.44 -2.50 -5.73
CA SER A 219 -17.63 -2.11 -7.13
C SER A 219 -17.86 -0.60 -7.19
N PHE A 220 -17.09 0.08 -8.03
CA PHE A 220 -17.17 1.54 -8.22
C PHE A 220 -17.49 1.95 -9.65
N SER A 221 -17.41 1.04 -10.64
CA SER A 221 -17.70 1.34 -12.05
C SER A 221 -19.15 1.77 -12.28
N GLY A 222 -20.11 1.15 -11.57
CA GLY A 222 -21.52 1.53 -11.62
C GLY A 222 -21.75 2.93 -11.06
N LEU A 223 -21.14 3.25 -9.93
CA LEU A 223 -21.20 4.57 -9.32
C LEU A 223 -20.59 5.63 -10.24
N LYS A 224 -19.39 5.39 -10.78
CA LYS A 224 -18.74 6.28 -11.75
C LYS A 224 -19.65 6.59 -12.93
N THR A 225 -20.27 5.56 -13.51
CA THR A 225 -21.18 5.70 -14.65
C THR A 225 -22.42 6.53 -14.30
N ALA A 226 -22.98 6.32 -13.10
CA ALA A 226 -24.13 7.07 -12.62
C ALA A 226 -23.81 8.55 -12.47
N VAL A 227 -22.64 8.88 -11.86
CA VAL A 227 -22.20 10.26 -11.70
C VAL A 227 -21.95 10.94 -13.06
N ALA A 228 -21.25 10.26 -13.98
CA ALA A 228 -20.97 10.80 -15.31
C ALA A 228 -22.26 11.11 -16.08
N ARG A 229 -23.20 10.16 -16.12
CA ARG A 229 -24.50 10.35 -16.76
C ARG A 229 -25.34 11.47 -16.14
N TRP A 230 -25.29 11.59 -14.81
CA TRP A 230 -25.98 12.67 -14.11
C TRP A 230 -25.44 14.06 -14.53
N ILE A 231 -24.12 14.20 -14.59
CA ILE A 231 -23.45 15.42 -15.03
C ILE A 231 -23.77 15.75 -16.51
N GLU A 232 -23.69 14.74 -17.39
CA GLU A 232 -24.00 14.87 -18.80
C GLU A 232 -25.45 15.32 -19.03
N ALA A 233 -26.41 14.74 -18.30
CA ALA A 233 -27.83 15.10 -18.40
C ALA A 233 -28.06 16.58 -18.04
N ARG A 234 -27.42 17.07 -16.97
CA ARG A 234 -27.54 18.49 -16.59
C ARG A 234 -26.90 19.42 -17.60
N ARG A 235 -25.73 19.09 -18.10
CA ARG A 235 -25.07 19.86 -19.17
C ARG A 235 -25.92 19.92 -20.43
N ALA A 236 -26.53 18.80 -20.84
CA ALA A 236 -27.42 18.73 -22.00
C ALA A 236 -28.71 19.55 -21.81
N ALA A 237 -29.20 19.67 -20.58
CA ALA A 237 -30.35 20.52 -20.21
C ALA A 237 -29.98 22.02 -20.09
N GLY A 238 -28.69 22.37 -20.23
CA GLY A 238 -28.22 23.75 -20.03
C GLY A 238 -28.21 24.19 -18.58
N GLU A 239 -28.27 23.22 -17.64
CA GLU A 239 -28.24 23.49 -16.21
C GLU A 239 -26.81 23.52 -15.68
N GLU A 240 -26.58 24.36 -14.66
CA GLU A 240 -25.29 24.39 -13.97
C GLU A 240 -25.07 23.10 -13.17
N VAL A 241 -23.83 22.55 -13.25
CA VAL A 241 -23.41 21.41 -12.46
C VAL A 241 -22.91 21.90 -11.11
N PRO A 242 -23.59 21.56 -9.98
CA PRO A 242 -23.16 21.96 -8.65
C PRO A 242 -21.96 21.10 -8.23
N VAL A 243 -20.76 21.46 -8.67
CA VAL A 243 -19.53 20.66 -8.57
C VAL A 243 -19.25 20.23 -7.11
N ARG A 244 -19.49 21.11 -6.14
CA ARG A 244 -19.26 20.82 -4.72
C ARG A 244 -20.18 19.73 -4.20
N ASP A 245 -21.47 19.81 -4.53
CA ASP A 245 -22.47 18.82 -4.13
C ASP A 245 -22.24 17.47 -4.83
N VAL A 246 -21.87 17.50 -6.11
CA VAL A 246 -21.49 16.29 -6.84
C VAL A 246 -20.27 15.62 -6.19
N ALA A 247 -19.23 16.39 -5.88
CA ALA A 247 -18.04 15.90 -5.20
C ALA A 247 -18.37 15.30 -3.82
N ALA A 248 -19.18 16.00 -3.02
CA ALA A 248 -19.60 15.56 -1.68
C ALA A 248 -20.44 14.28 -1.75
N SER A 249 -21.45 14.24 -2.62
CA SER A 249 -22.35 13.08 -2.75
C SER A 249 -21.65 11.86 -3.34
N PHE A 250 -20.73 12.05 -4.28
CA PHE A 250 -19.88 10.99 -4.82
C PHE A 250 -18.95 10.42 -3.73
N GLN A 251 -18.21 11.29 -3.05
CA GLN A 251 -17.33 10.91 -1.95
C GLN A 251 -18.07 10.14 -0.88
N GLU A 252 -19.24 10.62 -0.45
CA GLU A 252 -20.09 9.94 0.53
C GLU A 252 -20.51 8.56 0.07
N ALA A 253 -20.85 8.39 -1.23
CA ALA A 253 -21.20 7.07 -1.77
C ALA A 253 -20.05 6.07 -1.70
N VAL A 254 -18.80 6.52 -1.99
CA VAL A 254 -17.61 5.66 -1.90
C VAL A 254 -17.31 5.30 -0.45
N VAL A 255 -17.19 6.29 0.43
CA VAL A 255 -16.73 6.06 1.82
C VAL A 255 -17.77 5.31 2.65
N ASP A 256 -19.06 5.47 2.34
CA ASP A 256 -20.16 4.70 2.96
C ASP A 256 -20.00 3.21 2.73
N VAL A 257 -19.74 2.79 1.48
CA VAL A 257 -19.56 1.37 1.12
C VAL A 257 -18.29 0.81 1.77
N LEU A 258 -17.17 1.53 1.66
CA LEU A 258 -15.89 1.10 2.22
C LEU A 258 -15.98 0.84 3.72
N THR A 259 -16.47 1.82 4.46
CA THR A 259 -16.51 1.74 5.93
C THR A 259 -17.57 0.78 6.46
N ARG A 260 -18.74 0.68 5.78
CA ARG A 260 -19.79 -0.29 6.12
C ARG A 260 -19.31 -1.72 6.02
N LYS A 261 -18.63 -2.05 4.92
CA LYS A 261 -18.12 -3.41 4.67
C LYS A 261 -16.93 -3.74 5.58
N ALA A 262 -16.04 -2.79 5.84
CA ALA A 262 -14.93 -2.97 6.76
C ALA A 262 -15.41 -3.26 8.19
N VAL A 263 -16.32 -2.46 8.72
CA VAL A 263 -16.90 -2.68 10.06
C VAL A 263 -17.69 -3.98 10.12
N ARG A 264 -18.42 -4.33 9.06
CA ARG A 264 -19.12 -5.61 8.98
C ARG A 264 -18.13 -6.77 9.04
N ALA A 265 -17.03 -6.74 8.27
CA ALA A 265 -16.01 -7.79 8.27
C ALA A 265 -15.38 -7.97 9.66
N CYS A 266 -15.08 -6.86 10.36
CA CYS A 266 -14.61 -6.94 11.75
C CYS A 266 -15.59 -7.67 12.67
N LYS A 267 -16.90 -7.34 12.57
CA LYS A 267 -17.94 -7.98 13.39
C LYS A 267 -18.12 -9.46 13.09
N ASP A 268 -18.15 -9.81 11.80
CA ASP A 268 -18.37 -11.17 11.34
C ASP A 268 -17.20 -12.10 11.71
N GLU A 269 -15.95 -11.55 11.73
CA GLU A 269 -14.72 -12.28 12.12
C GLU A 269 -14.36 -12.14 13.61
N GLY A 270 -15.12 -11.35 14.37
CA GLY A 270 -14.84 -11.12 15.79
C GLY A 270 -13.56 -10.35 16.08
N VAL A 271 -13.15 -9.46 15.16
CA VAL A 271 -11.92 -8.66 15.25
C VAL A 271 -12.23 -7.25 15.76
N ASP A 272 -11.53 -6.80 16.78
CA ASP A 272 -11.74 -5.49 17.41
C ASP A 272 -10.75 -4.40 16.97
N HIS A 273 -9.94 -4.67 15.93
CA HIS A 273 -9.01 -3.72 15.34
C HIS A 273 -9.24 -3.60 13.83
N LEU A 274 -9.38 -2.36 13.36
CA LEU A 274 -9.41 -2.01 11.95
C LEU A 274 -8.25 -1.06 11.65
N MET A 275 -7.43 -1.42 10.66
CA MET A 275 -6.41 -0.54 10.08
C MET A 275 -6.90 -0.06 8.71
N ILE A 276 -6.68 1.21 8.37
CA ILE A 276 -6.92 1.74 7.03
C ILE A 276 -5.62 2.27 6.46
N GLY A 277 -5.22 1.74 5.29
CA GLY A 277 -4.01 2.13 4.57
C GLY A 277 -4.26 2.41 3.09
N GLY A 278 -3.18 2.77 2.38
CA GLY A 278 -3.25 3.20 0.98
C GLY A 278 -3.55 4.69 0.82
N GLY A 279 -3.26 5.25 -0.37
CA GLY A 279 -3.34 6.69 -0.60
C GLY A 279 -4.72 7.31 -0.34
N VAL A 280 -5.82 6.55 -0.56
CA VAL A 280 -7.19 7.03 -0.27
C VAL A 280 -7.45 7.14 1.24
N ALA A 281 -6.66 6.51 2.10
CA ALA A 281 -6.74 6.68 3.56
C ALA A 281 -6.46 8.13 4.01
N ALA A 282 -5.87 8.98 3.16
CA ALA A 282 -5.73 10.41 3.41
C ALA A 282 -7.05 11.19 3.29
N ASN A 283 -8.10 10.60 2.69
CA ASN A 283 -9.40 11.25 2.51
C ASN A 283 -10.06 11.58 3.86
N SER A 284 -10.42 12.85 4.06
CA SER A 284 -10.90 13.33 5.35
C SER A 284 -12.26 12.72 5.74
N ARG A 285 -13.16 12.49 4.78
CA ARG A 285 -14.47 11.91 5.05
C ARG A 285 -14.37 10.41 5.37
N LEU A 286 -13.47 9.69 4.67
CA LEU A 286 -13.20 8.28 4.98
C LEU A 286 -12.74 8.12 6.43
N ARG A 287 -11.79 8.94 6.88
CA ARG A 287 -11.29 8.92 8.25
C ARG A 287 -12.42 9.23 9.26
N ALA A 288 -13.19 10.28 9.02
CA ALA A 288 -14.26 10.69 9.92
C ALA A 288 -15.36 9.62 10.04
N LEU A 289 -15.85 9.09 8.92
CA LEU A 289 -16.92 8.09 8.92
C LEU A 289 -16.44 6.73 9.46
N ALA A 290 -15.19 6.37 9.18
CA ALA A 290 -14.58 5.16 9.75
C ALA A 290 -14.47 5.27 11.28
N GLN A 291 -14.03 6.42 11.80
CA GLN A 291 -13.94 6.67 13.25
C GLN A 291 -15.31 6.54 13.90
N GLU A 292 -16.32 7.23 13.38
CA GLU A 292 -17.70 7.20 13.87
C GLU A 292 -18.25 5.76 13.94
N ARG A 293 -18.08 5.00 12.85
CA ARG A 293 -18.60 3.64 12.76
C ARG A 293 -17.84 2.64 13.61
N CYS A 294 -16.54 2.79 13.73
CA CYS A 294 -15.72 1.96 14.60
C CYS A 294 -16.04 2.19 16.07
N GLU A 295 -16.17 3.45 16.51
CA GLU A 295 -16.58 3.79 17.86
C GLU A 295 -17.95 3.21 18.22
N ALA A 296 -18.95 3.37 17.32
CA ALA A 296 -20.27 2.79 17.49
C ALA A 296 -20.28 1.26 17.55
N ALA A 297 -19.25 0.61 16.99
CA ALA A 297 -19.10 -0.85 16.94
C ALA A 297 -18.15 -1.42 18.00
N GLY A 298 -17.48 -0.57 18.80
CA GLY A 298 -16.47 -1.00 19.77
C GLY A 298 -15.17 -1.49 19.11
N ILE A 299 -14.88 -1.04 17.88
CA ILE A 299 -13.70 -1.40 17.11
C ILE A 299 -12.66 -0.28 17.26
N ARG A 300 -11.41 -0.63 17.48
CA ARG A 300 -10.29 0.31 17.53
C ARG A 300 -9.79 0.59 16.13
N LEU A 301 -9.86 1.85 15.70
CA LEU A 301 -9.36 2.28 14.39
C LEU A 301 -7.92 2.76 14.49
N ARG A 302 -7.07 2.32 13.55
CA ARG A 302 -5.71 2.82 13.33
C ARG A 302 -5.60 3.31 11.88
N VAL A 303 -5.11 4.52 11.69
CA VAL A 303 -4.87 5.09 10.36
C VAL A 303 -3.55 5.83 10.39
N PRO A 304 -2.51 5.34 9.75
CA PRO A 304 -1.22 6.00 9.70
C PRO A 304 -1.33 7.42 9.11
N ARG A 305 -0.34 8.27 9.40
CA ARG A 305 -0.25 9.58 8.76
C ARG A 305 -0.18 9.45 7.25
N PRO A 306 -0.66 10.44 6.48
CA PRO A 306 -0.77 10.34 5.01
C PRO A 306 0.54 9.93 4.31
N LYS A 307 1.69 10.41 4.80
CA LYS A 307 3.00 10.07 4.24
C LYS A 307 3.33 8.57 4.30
N LEU A 308 2.82 7.84 5.28
CA LEU A 308 3.01 6.38 5.43
C LEU A 308 1.89 5.56 4.77
N CYS A 309 0.84 6.21 4.28
CA CYS A 309 -0.26 5.53 3.58
C CYS A 309 0.04 5.30 2.09
N THR A 310 0.90 6.10 1.46
CA THR A 310 1.35 5.92 0.07
C THR A 310 2.53 4.97 0.01
N ASP A 311 2.93 4.53 -1.20
CA ASP A 311 4.07 3.66 -1.41
C ASP A 311 5.35 4.29 -0.86
N ASN A 312 6.07 3.56 -0.02
CA ASN A 312 7.26 4.05 0.67
C ASN A 312 8.17 2.89 1.10
N GLY A 313 9.44 3.20 1.36
CA GLY A 313 10.41 2.19 1.81
C GLY A 313 10.22 1.76 3.27
N ALA A 314 9.63 2.64 4.10
CA ALA A 314 9.43 2.35 5.52
C ALA A 314 8.47 1.18 5.75
N MET A 315 7.43 1.01 4.93
CA MET A 315 6.49 -0.11 5.02
C MET A 315 7.18 -1.47 4.75
N VAL A 316 8.10 -1.50 3.79
CA VAL A 316 8.87 -2.69 3.43
C VAL A 316 9.90 -3.00 4.53
N ALA A 317 10.56 -1.96 5.04
CA ALA A 317 11.49 -2.11 6.17
C ALA A 317 10.77 -2.60 7.44
N ALA A 318 9.56 -2.13 7.72
CA ALA A 318 8.76 -2.55 8.86
C ALA A 318 8.41 -4.04 8.79
N LEU A 319 7.96 -4.53 7.64
CA LEU A 319 7.67 -5.95 7.46
C LEU A 319 8.96 -6.79 7.49
N GLY A 320 10.05 -6.30 6.90
CA GLY A 320 11.37 -6.93 7.02
C GLY A 320 11.86 -7.04 8.46
N ALA A 321 11.63 -6.02 9.29
CA ALA A 321 11.98 -6.05 10.71
C ALA A 321 11.19 -7.12 11.48
N GLU A 322 9.88 -7.30 11.17
CA GLU A 322 9.08 -8.41 11.70
C GLU A 322 9.62 -9.79 11.27
N MET A 323 10.09 -9.91 10.00
CA MET A 323 10.71 -11.16 9.54
C MET A 323 11.96 -11.50 10.35
N VAL A 324 12.83 -10.53 10.56
CA VAL A 324 14.05 -10.72 11.38
C VAL A 324 13.69 -11.01 12.83
N ALA A 325 12.80 -10.23 13.45
CA ALA A 325 12.41 -10.37 14.85
C ALA A 325 11.76 -11.74 15.14
N ARG A 326 10.99 -12.27 14.18
CA ARG A 326 10.34 -13.60 14.30
C ARG A 326 11.21 -14.74 13.76
N ASN A 327 12.48 -14.49 13.43
CA ASN A 327 13.42 -15.49 12.89
C ASN A 327 12.87 -16.23 11.67
N ARG A 328 12.19 -15.51 10.76
CA ARG A 328 11.74 -16.10 9.49
C ARG A 328 12.93 -16.42 8.60
N ALA A 329 12.84 -17.49 7.82
CA ALA A 329 13.90 -17.86 6.88
C ALA A 329 14.13 -16.75 5.87
N ALA A 330 15.39 -16.40 5.60
CA ALA A 330 15.71 -15.44 4.54
C ALA A 330 15.30 -15.99 3.17
N SER A 331 15.02 -15.09 2.24
CA SER A 331 14.77 -15.47 0.84
C SER A 331 16.06 -15.99 0.19
N SER A 332 15.91 -16.94 -0.73
CA SER A 332 17.04 -17.48 -1.50
C SER A 332 17.52 -16.48 -2.57
N TRP A 333 18.72 -16.73 -3.12
CA TRP A 333 19.29 -15.88 -4.15
C TRP A 333 18.58 -15.99 -5.52
N ASP A 334 17.69 -16.96 -5.70
CA ASP A 334 16.82 -17.10 -6.85
C ASP A 334 15.50 -16.30 -6.71
N LEU A 335 15.30 -15.57 -5.60
CA LEU A 335 14.16 -14.67 -5.42
C LEU A 335 13.87 -13.91 -6.71
N SER A 336 12.65 -14.00 -7.21
CA SER A 336 12.19 -13.33 -8.42
C SER A 336 11.10 -12.33 -8.10
N ALA A 337 10.96 -11.31 -8.95
CA ALA A 337 9.79 -10.44 -8.92
C ALA A 337 8.56 -11.20 -9.45
N ASP A 338 7.45 -11.09 -8.75
CA ASP A 338 6.15 -11.62 -9.17
C ASP A 338 5.10 -10.51 -9.18
N SER A 339 4.70 -10.09 -10.40
CA SER A 339 3.71 -9.03 -10.59
C SER A 339 2.32 -9.37 -10.05
N SER A 340 2.06 -10.63 -9.73
CA SER A 340 0.79 -11.17 -9.25
C SER A 340 0.90 -11.86 -7.89
N LEU A 341 1.99 -11.65 -7.15
CA LEU A 341 2.23 -12.26 -5.84
C LEU A 341 1.00 -12.13 -4.95
N PRO A 342 0.35 -13.26 -4.57
CA PRO A 342 -0.85 -13.20 -3.76
C PRO A 342 -0.54 -12.72 -2.34
N VAL A 343 -1.47 -12.02 -1.72
CA VAL A 343 -1.29 -11.50 -0.35
C VAL A 343 -1.22 -12.60 0.71
N THR A 344 -1.68 -13.81 0.37
CA THR A 344 -1.50 -15.01 1.21
C THR A 344 -0.05 -15.40 1.39
N ASP A 345 0.84 -14.87 0.55
CA ASP A 345 2.28 -15.03 0.64
C ASP A 345 2.92 -13.69 1.06
N PRO A 346 2.80 -13.31 2.36
CA PRO A 346 3.34 -12.03 2.85
C PRO A 346 4.87 -11.98 2.78
N HIS A 347 5.52 -13.14 2.70
CA HIS A 347 6.94 -13.34 2.57
C HIS A 347 7.23 -14.43 1.53
N VAL A 348 8.30 -14.26 0.76
CA VAL A 348 8.81 -15.24 -0.20
C VAL A 348 10.06 -15.90 0.39
N PRO A 349 9.91 -17.01 1.13
CA PRO A 349 11.05 -17.70 1.74
C PRO A 349 11.94 -18.33 0.68
N GLY A 350 13.19 -18.60 1.05
CA GLY A 350 14.05 -19.46 0.25
C GLY A 350 13.53 -20.89 0.24
N HIS A 351 13.67 -21.56 -0.89
CA HIS A 351 13.51 -23.01 -0.92
C HIS A 351 14.70 -23.62 -0.18
N ASP A 352 14.45 -24.55 0.74
CA ASP A 352 15.48 -25.40 1.34
C ASP A 352 16.07 -26.29 0.25
N HIS A 353 16.95 -25.73 -0.57
CA HIS A 353 17.88 -26.52 -1.34
C HIS A 353 19.09 -26.82 -0.46
N ASP A 354 18.99 -27.86 0.34
CA ASP A 354 20.12 -28.61 0.88
C ASP A 354 20.92 -29.23 -0.28
N HIS A 355 21.54 -28.41 -1.09
CA HIS A 355 22.67 -28.75 -1.96
C HIS A 355 23.44 -27.47 -2.24
N VAL A 356 24.18 -27.05 -1.21
CA VAL A 356 25.37 -26.21 -1.46
C VAL A 356 26.34 -27.08 -2.27
N HIS A 357 26.41 -26.80 -3.56
CA HIS A 357 27.63 -27.14 -4.27
C HIS A 357 28.78 -26.37 -3.61
N GLU A 358 29.52 -27.03 -2.74
CA GLU A 358 30.87 -26.65 -2.40
C GLU A 358 31.65 -26.55 -3.75
N VAL A 359 31.72 -25.32 -4.28
CA VAL A 359 32.72 -25.01 -5.30
C VAL A 359 34.04 -25.09 -4.57
N SER A 360 34.65 -26.26 -4.66
CA SER A 360 36.00 -26.48 -4.19
C SER A 360 36.91 -25.43 -4.83
N LYS A 361 37.64 -24.70 -3.98
CA LYS A 361 38.62 -23.66 -4.34
C LYS A 361 39.84 -24.19 -5.10
N GLU A 362 39.78 -25.38 -5.71
CA GLU A 362 40.96 -26.05 -6.28
C GLU A 362 41.17 -25.85 -7.78
N ASN A 363 40.30 -25.13 -8.53
CA ASN A 363 40.45 -25.02 -9.98
C ASN A 363 40.59 -23.59 -10.52
N LEU A 364 41.19 -22.67 -9.78
CA LEU A 364 41.44 -21.32 -10.28
C LEU A 364 42.93 -21.01 -10.58
N TYR A 365 43.83 -21.99 -10.48
CA TYR A 365 45.25 -21.85 -10.91
C TYR A 365 45.73 -23.16 -11.53
N SER A 366 45.37 -23.38 -12.80
CA SER A 366 46.13 -24.24 -13.72
C SER A 366 46.01 -23.71 -15.14
#